data_127d166a369ffc3d1d7a1c64db8bf0fb
#
_entry.id   127d166a369ffc3d1d7a1c64db8bf0fb
#
_cell.length_a   1.000
_cell.length_b   1.000
_cell.length_c   1.000
_cell.angle_alpha   90.00
_cell.angle_beta   90.00
_cell.angle_gamma   90.00
#
_symmetry.space_group_name_H-M   'P 1'
#
loop_
_entity.id
_entity.type
_entity.pdbx_description
1 polymer ?
#
loop_
_entity_poly.entity_id
_entity_poly.type
_entity_poly.pdbx_seq_one_letter_code
_entity_poly.pdbx_strand_id
1 'polypeptide(L)'
;MRDDDLLAPARPRRRRRLSPAFLAGLVLVGLGGLVALWIWVFTPVFMTPQEFHEHQKRFDRAIRDVLRAHGPGGSDPGLPPWPPPLDDDRLRVLACAESEVVRGVRFLASQQPIGYPWGDLPPQFGTSADLIVRCLRAVNVDLQQMIHVDRKAQPKRYPLELLSNKKPDRGLDHRRVSFLFAFLHHFLPAGPLEIETPADLARWLPGDLVFWAEGGRQGHPGLAGIISDRRDETGMPLVITLLPDDARASSHRRLDAWPLIGHATLDVDGLNERFLEAYPGTPLEGRPPPPPAP
;
A
#
# COMPACT_ATOMS: atom_id res chain seq x y z
N MET A 1 -27.31 -41.75 -79.87
CA MET A 1 -27.67 -40.77 -78.77
C MET A 1 -26.54 -40.81 -77.78
N ARG A 2 -25.70 -39.80 -77.75
CA ARG A 2 -24.46 -39.75 -76.94
C ARG A 2 -24.71 -38.83 -75.76
N ASP A 3 -24.52 -39.41 -74.57
CA ASP A 3 -24.52 -38.70 -73.30
C ASP A 3 -23.11 -38.20 -73.01
N ASP A 4 -22.77 -36.97 -73.49
CA ASP A 4 -21.44 -36.41 -73.28
C ASP A 4 -21.51 -34.87 -72.88
N ASP A 5 -22.47 -34.49 -72.10
CA ASP A 5 -22.57 -33.05 -71.71
C ASP A 5 -22.87 -32.78 -70.23
N LEU A 6 -22.18 -33.44 -69.32
CA LEU A 6 -22.34 -33.17 -67.90
C LEU A 6 -21.04 -33.20 -67.08
N LEU A 7 -20.03 -32.44 -67.48
CA LEU A 7 -18.92 -32.11 -66.52
C LEU A 7 -18.21 -30.80 -66.93
N ALA A 8 -18.85 -29.69 -66.71
CA ALA A 8 -18.11 -28.41 -66.74
C ALA A 8 -17.31 -28.27 -65.47
N PRO A 9 -15.97 -28.02 -65.52
CA PRO A 9 -15.14 -27.88 -64.32
C PRO A 9 -15.52 -26.59 -63.56
N ALA A 10 -15.78 -26.73 -62.28
CA ALA A 10 -16.06 -25.63 -61.37
C ALA A 10 -14.90 -24.59 -61.42
N ARG A 11 -15.20 -23.37 -61.75
CA ARG A 11 -14.24 -22.26 -61.75
C ARG A 11 -13.68 -22.05 -60.32
N PRO A 12 -12.33 -21.99 -60.12
CA PRO A 12 -11.74 -21.76 -58.83
C PRO A 12 -12.16 -20.40 -58.29
N ARG A 13 -12.79 -20.38 -57.11
CA ARG A 13 -13.11 -19.13 -56.37
C ARG A 13 -11.80 -18.40 -56.10
N ARG A 14 -11.60 -17.25 -56.77
CA ARG A 14 -10.48 -16.33 -56.50
C ARG A 14 -10.58 -15.86 -55.05
N ARG A 15 -9.77 -16.43 -54.17
CA ARG A 15 -9.56 -15.89 -52.82
C ARG A 15 -8.99 -14.49 -52.99
N ARG A 16 -9.77 -13.44 -52.63
CA ARG A 16 -9.26 -12.08 -52.55
C ARG A 16 -8.18 -12.08 -51.46
N ARG A 17 -6.93 -12.02 -51.88
CA ARG A 17 -5.84 -11.73 -50.92
C ARG A 17 -5.98 -10.29 -50.49
N LEU A 18 -6.16 -10.10 -49.18
CA LEU A 18 -6.14 -8.76 -48.56
C LEU A 18 -4.76 -8.12 -48.86
N SER A 19 -4.76 -6.84 -49.21
CA SER A 19 -3.50 -6.15 -49.53
C SER A 19 -2.59 -6.10 -48.27
N PRO A 20 -1.27 -6.16 -48.46
CA PRO A 20 -0.33 -6.04 -47.31
C PRO A 20 -0.54 -4.76 -46.50
N ALA A 21 -0.93 -3.66 -47.17
CA ALA A 21 -1.26 -2.40 -46.50
C ALA A 21 -2.52 -2.51 -45.60
N PHE A 22 -3.54 -3.27 -46.04
CA PHE A 22 -4.74 -3.50 -45.24
C PHE A 22 -4.46 -4.37 -44.00
N LEU A 23 -3.61 -5.40 -44.14
CA LEU A 23 -3.16 -6.22 -43.03
C LEU A 23 -2.28 -5.45 -42.05
N ALA A 24 -1.39 -4.58 -42.55
CA ALA A 24 -0.59 -3.70 -41.69
C ALA A 24 -1.44 -2.69 -40.93
N GLY A 25 -2.49 -2.13 -41.56
CA GLY A 25 -3.45 -1.26 -40.90
C GLY A 25 -4.25 -1.95 -39.79
N LEU A 26 -4.68 -3.21 -40.00
CA LEU A 26 -5.37 -4.03 -39.00
C LEU A 26 -4.45 -4.36 -37.81
N VAL A 27 -3.17 -4.63 -38.05
CA VAL A 27 -2.18 -4.88 -36.98
C VAL A 27 -1.91 -3.63 -36.16
N LEU A 28 -1.80 -2.46 -36.81
CA LEU A 28 -1.61 -1.18 -36.10
C LEU A 28 -2.83 -0.80 -35.26
N VAL A 29 -4.04 -0.98 -35.76
CA VAL A 29 -5.29 -0.74 -35.00
C VAL A 29 -5.40 -1.74 -33.82
N GLY A 30 -5.04 -2.99 -34.03
CA GLY A 30 -5.02 -4.00 -32.98
C GLY A 30 -3.99 -3.69 -31.88
N LEU A 31 -2.78 -3.28 -32.26
CA LEU A 31 -1.74 -2.85 -31.31
C LEU A 31 -2.13 -1.58 -30.56
N GLY A 32 -2.70 -0.59 -31.25
CA GLY A 32 -3.22 0.64 -30.62
C GLY A 32 -4.35 0.34 -29.63
N GLY A 33 -5.26 -0.55 -29.96
CA GLY A 33 -6.33 -1.02 -29.06
C GLY A 33 -5.80 -1.77 -27.84
N LEU A 34 -4.79 -2.62 -28.01
CA LEU A 34 -4.14 -3.32 -26.91
C LEU A 34 -3.37 -2.38 -25.98
N VAL A 35 -2.68 -1.38 -26.55
CA VAL A 35 -1.99 -0.35 -25.75
C VAL A 35 -3.01 0.52 -25.01
N ALA A 36 -4.10 0.93 -25.63
CA ALA A 36 -5.16 1.69 -24.98
C ALA A 36 -5.84 0.87 -23.87
N LEU A 37 -6.10 -0.43 -24.13
CA LEU A 37 -6.64 -1.34 -23.12
C LEU A 37 -5.64 -1.56 -21.97
N TRP A 38 -4.36 -1.69 -22.28
CA TRP A 38 -3.30 -1.84 -21.28
C TRP A 38 -3.19 -0.57 -20.42
N ILE A 39 -3.18 0.62 -21.01
CA ILE A 39 -3.23 1.90 -20.29
C ILE A 39 -4.50 1.96 -19.43
N TRP A 40 -5.67 1.60 -19.97
CA TRP A 40 -6.93 1.67 -19.23
C TRP A 40 -7.02 0.65 -18.08
N VAL A 41 -6.44 -0.56 -18.24
CA VAL A 41 -6.46 -1.62 -17.21
C VAL A 41 -5.37 -1.41 -16.15
N PHE A 42 -4.24 -0.80 -16.52
CA PHE A 42 -3.07 -0.64 -15.64
C PHE A 42 -2.86 0.79 -15.13
N THR A 43 -3.59 1.79 -15.63
CA THR A 43 -3.63 3.11 -15.00
C THR A 43 -4.50 3.02 -13.75
N PRO A 44 -4.01 3.46 -12.59
CA PRO A 44 -4.82 3.45 -11.37
C PRO A 44 -6.11 4.23 -11.60
N VAL A 45 -7.24 3.62 -11.27
CA VAL A 45 -8.62 4.08 -11.57
C VAL A 45 -8.97 5.42 -10.90
N PHE A 46 -8.10 5.99 -10.07
CA PHE A 46 -8.41 7.15 -9.23
C PHE A 46 -7.75 8.47 -9.62
N MET A 47 -6.67 8.45 -10.37
CA MET A 47 -6.07 9.69 -10.90
C MET A 47 -5.38 9.43 -12.23
N THR A 48 -5.69 10.26 -13.21
CA THR A 48 -4.87 10.33 -14.41
C THR A 48 -3.48 10.91 -14.04
N PRO A 49 -2.42 10.65 -14.82
CA PRO A 49 -1.11 11.29 -14.59
C PRO A 49 -1.19 12.83 -14.50
N GLN A 50 -2.16 13.44 -15.18
CA GLN A 50 -2.41 14.89 -15.10
C GLN A 50 -3.07 15.27 -13.77
N GLU A 51 -4.09 14.54 -13.32
CA GLU A 51 -4.72 14.77 -12.02
C GLU A 51 -3.75 14.56 -10.87
N PHE A 52 -2.89 13.52 -10.95
CA PHE A 52 -1.81 13.31 -9.99
C PHE A 52 -0.84 14.49 -9.97
N HIS A 53 -0.40 14.95 -11.14
CA HIS A 53 0.52 16.08 -11.25
C HIS A 53 -0.11 17.39 -10.74
N GLU A 54 -1.40 17.61 -10.98
CA GLU A 54 -2.14 18.75 -10.43
C GLU A 54 -2.35 18.63 -8.92
N HIS A 55 -2.65 17.43 -8.41
CA HIS A 55 -2.74 17.18 -6.97
C HIS A 55 -1.39 17.43 -6.28
N GLN A 56 -0.31 16.89 -6.85
CA GLN A 56 1.04 17.12 -6.36
C GLN A 56 1.42 18.62 -6.39
N LYS A 57 1.08 19.35 -7.46
CA LYS A 57 1.29 20.81 -7.53
C LYS A 57 0.46 21.59 -6.49
N ARG A 58 -0.77 21.16 -6.20
CA ARG A 58 -1.60 21.78 -5.15
C ARG A 58 -0.99 21.52 -3.78
N PHE A 59 -0.59 20.28 -3.52
CA PHE A 59 0.07 19.87 -2.29
C PHE A 59 1.40 20.62 -2.08
N ASP A 60 2.29 20.67 -3.10
CA ASP A 60 3.53 21.42 -3.08
C ASP A 60 3.30 22.94 -2.90
N ARG A 61 2.17 23.46 -3.40
CA ARG A 61 1.82 24.87 -3.23
C ARG A 61 1.35 25.14 -1.80
N ALA A 62 0.42 24.34 -1.30
CA ALA A 62 -0.07 24.45 0.07
C ALA A 62 1.09 24.37 1.07
N ILE A 63 2.01 23.41 0.90
CA ILE A 63 3.20 23.30 1.74
C ILE A 63 4.13 24.49 1.60
N ARG A 64 4.43 24.96 0.38
CA ARG A 64 5.25 26.15 0.19
C ARG A 64 4.63 27.41 0.81
N ASP A 65 3.31 27.52 0.76
CA ASP A 65 2.60 28.65 1.36
C ASP A 65 2.62 28.55 2.90
N VAL A 66 2.46 27.34 3.45
CA VAL A 66 2.64 27.03 4.86
C VAL A 66 4.08 27.36 5.32
N LEU A 67 5.09 26.93 4.56
CA LEU A 67 6.50 27.16 4.89
C LEU A 67 6.93 28.62 4.68
N ARG A 68 6.39 29.35 3.69
CA ARG A 68 6.63 30.78 3.52
C ARG A 68 6.02 31.61 4.65
N ALA A 69 4.84 31.20 5.13
CA ALA A 69 4.23 31.84 6.29
C ALA A 69 5.02 31.60 7.58
N HIS A 70 5.80 30.52 7.66
CA HIS A 70 6.40 30.07 8.93
C HIS A 70 7.93 29.85 8.87
N GLY A 71 8.60 30.06 7.72
CA GLY A 71 10.05 30.06 7.47
C GLY A 71 10.93 28.99 8.16
N PRO A 72 12.05 28.54 7.58
CA PRO A 72 13.00 27.67 8.26
C PRO A 72 13.72 28.45 9.36
N GLY A 73 13.26 28.37 10.58
CA GLY A 73 13.82 29.08 11.74
C GLY A 73 12.83 29.98 12.49
N GLY A 74 11.62 30.15 11.98
CA GLY A 74 10.53 30.79 12.68
C GLY A 74 9.82 29.76 13.55
N SER A 75 10.16 29.66 14.82
CA SER A 75 9.23 29.10 15.80
C SER A 75 8.01 30.01 15.79
N ASP A 76 6.97 29.63 15.05
CA ASP A 76 5.66 30.24 15.24
C ASP A 76 5.26 29.95 16.69
N PRO A 77 5.12 30.99 17.53
CA PRO A 77 4.75 30.80 18.93
C PRO A 77 3.38 30.14 19.13
N GLY A 78 2.63 29.88 18.03
CA GLY A 78 1.34 29.22 18.01
C GLY A 78 1.36 27.76 17.62
N LEU A 79 2.46 27.23 17.04
CA LEU A 79 2.54 25.80 16.70
C LEU A 79 3.23 25.02 17.81
N PRO A 80 2.67 23.86 18.19
CA PRO A 80 3.31 23.01 19.18
C PRO A 80 4.68 22.51 18.67
N PRO A 81 5.64 22.26 19.57
CA PRO A 81 6.94 21.71 19.19
C PRO A 81 6.77 20.40 18.45
N TRP A 82 7.62 20.17 17.45
CA TRP A 82 7.65 18.90 16.71
C TRP A 82 8.92 18.11 17.06
N PRO A 83 8.85 16.80 17.27
CA PRO A 83 7.59 16.04 17.45
C PRO A 83 6.87 16.46 18.74
N PRO A 84 5.53 16.33 18.80
CA PRO A 84 4.82 16.49 20.07
C PRO A 84 5.28 15.41 21.05
N PRO A 85 5.00 15.54 22.36
CA PRO A 85 5.19 14.44 23.30
C PRO A 85 4.45 13.19 22.79
N LEU A 86 5.18 12.08 22.67
CA LEU A 86 4.66 10.82 22.18
C LEU A 86 4.45 9.87 23.37
N ASP A 87 3.39 9.07 23.30
CA ASP A 87 3.18 7.98 24.23
C ASP A 87 4.20 6.84 24.01
N ASP A 88 4.28 5.93 24.98
CA ASP A 88 5.25 4.83 24.97
C ASP A 88 5.06 3.89 23.77
N ASP A 89 3.83 3.69 23.32
CA ASP A 89 3.56 2.79 22.19
C ASP A 89 4.02 3.40 20.88
N ARG A 90 3.80 4.69 20.66
CA ARG A 90 4.36 5.41 19.51
C ARG A 90 5.89 5.37 19.51
N LEU A 91 6.52 5.59 20.65
CA LEU A 91 7.98 5.51 20.79
C LEU A 91 8.50 4.10 20.46
N ARG A 92 7.83 3.05 20.90
CA ARG A 92 8.21 1.66 20.59
C ARG A 92 8.05 1.33 19.11
N VAL A 93 6.93 1.75 18.49
CA VAL A 93 6.69 1.58 17.06
C VAL A 93 7.76 2.29 16.23
N LEU A 94 8.09 3.55 16.59
CA LEU A 94 9.15 4.31 15.93
C LEU A 94 10.53 3.66 16.10
N ALA A 95 10.89 3.27 17.32
CA ALA A 95 12.16 2.60 17.59
C ALA A 95 12.30 1.30 16.77
N CYS A 96 11.20 0.55 16.63
CA CYS A 96 11.15 -0.61 15.74
C CYS A 96 11.41 -0.21 14.28
N ALA A 97 10.67 0.77 13.76
CA ALA A 97 10.78 1.20 12.36
C ALA A 97 12.20 1.71 12.03
N GLU A 98 12.79 2.54 12.89
CA GLU A 98 14.17 3.00 12.74
C GLU A 98 15.18 1.83 12.84
N SER A 99 14.93 0.83 13.69
CA SER A 99 15.79 -0.35 13.76
C SER A 99 15.76 -1.18 12.46
N GLU A 100 14.63 -1.22 11.76
CA GLU A 100 14.54 -1.86 10.44
C GLU A 100 15.39 -1.12 9.39
N VAL A 101 15.42 0.24 9.46
CA VAL A 101 16.30 1.07 8.62
C VAL A 101 17.77 0.79 8.92
N VAL A 102 18.18 0.84 10.20
CA VAL A 102 19.56 0.60 10.61
C VAL A 102 20.01 -0.81 10.25
N ARG A 103 19.15 -1.79 10.39
CA ARG A 103 19.42 -3.20 10.04
C ARG A 103 19.57 -3.44 8.56
N GLY A 104 19.08 -2.52 7.74
CA GLY A 104 19.16 -2.63 6.30
C GLY A 104 18.27 -3.74 5.74
N VAL A 105 17.04 -3.88 6.24
CA VAL A 105 16.06 -4.89 5.79
C VAL A 105 15.77 -4.72 4.30
N ARG A 106 15.89 -5.78 3.51
CA ARG A 106 15.71 -5.77 2.07
C ARG A 106 14.30 -6.20 1.67
N PHE A 107 13.79 -5.63 0.60
CA PHE A 107 12.50 -6.04 0.05
C PHE A 107 12.53 -7.49 -0.45
N LEU A 108 11.54 -8.27 -0.02
CA LEU A 108 11.29 -9.61 -0.51
C LEU A 108 9.79 -9.92 -0.49
N ALA A 109 9.15 -9.86 -1.65
CA ALA A 109 7.78 -10.32 -1.83
C ALA A 109 7.74 -11.87 -1.84
N SER A 110 7.75 -12.48 -0.67
CA SER A 110 7.67 -13.93 -0.53
C SER A 110 6.25 -14.38 -0.19
N GLN A 111 5.77 -15.42 -0.87
CA GLN A 111 4.52 -16.11 -0.56
C GLN A 111 4.75 -17.42 0.21
N GLN A 112 5.93 -17.60 0.78
CA GLN A 112 6.23 -18.78 1.60
C GLN A 112 5.33 -18.81 2.84
N PRO A 113 4.85 -19.99 3.23
CA PRO A 113 4.12 -20.15 4.49
C PRO A 113 5.01 -19.75 5.67
N ILE A 114 4.45 -18.94 6.56
CA ILE A 114 5.08 -18.57 7.83
C ILE A 114 4.26 -19.14 8.99
N GLY A 115 4.87 -19.25 10.17
CA GLY A 115 4.19 -19.72 11.37
C GLY A 115 2.91 -18.92 11.68
N TYR A 116 2.10 -19.43 12.59
CA TYR A 116 0.89 -18.76 13.07
C TYR A 116 0.60 -19.19 14.51
N PRO A 117 0.29 -18.27 15.42
CA PRO A 117 0.44 -16.81 15.30
C PRO A 117 1.91 -16.37 15.34
N TRP A 118 2.20 -15.07 15.25
CA TRP A 118 3.52 -14.47 15.38
C TRP A 118 4.55 -14.90 14.33
N GLY A 119 4.12 -15.53 13.24
CA GLY A 119 5.02 -15.93 12.16
C GLY A 119 5.62 -14.72 11.44
N ASP A 120 6.89 -14.83 11.05
CA ASP A 120 7.62 -13.78 10.34
C ASP A 120 8.55 -14.36 9.28
N LEU A 121 8.99 -13.53 8.35
CA LEU A 121 10.11 -13.82 7.45
C LEU A 121 11.43 -13.71 8.21
N PRO A 122 12.52 -14.24 7.64
CA PRO A 122 13.86 -13.96 8.17
C PRO A 122 14.07 -12.44 8.33
N PRO A 123 14.65 -11.97 9.43
CA PRO A 123 14.63 -10.56 9.84
C PRO A 123 15.31 -9.60 8.87
N GLN A 124 16.15 -10.11 7.95
CA GLN A 124 16.79 -9.32 6.90
C GLN A 124 15.90 -9.06 5.68
N PHE A 125 14.69 -9.61 5.64
CA PHE A 125 13.75 -9.49 4.52
C PHE A 125 12.36 -9.06 4.97
N GLY A 126 11.62 -8.41 4.08
CA GLY A 126 10.23 -8.05 4.29
C GLY A 126 9.64 -7.24 3.14
N THR A 127 8.43 -6.79 3.34
CA THR A 127 7.70 -5.82 2.52
C THR A 127 7.29 -4.64 3.39
N SER A 128 6.70 -3.61 2.81
CA SER A 128 6.12 -2.51 3.60
C SER A 128 5.01 -2.96 4.55
N ALA A 129 4.29 -4.03 4.22
CA ALA A 129 3.33 -4.67 5.13
C ALA A 129 4.04 -5.36 6.31
N ASP A 130 5.12 -6.11 6.04
CA ASP A 130 5.90 -6.79 7.09
C ASP A 130 6.52 -5.79 8.07
N LEU A 131 6.94 -4.61 7.60
CA LEU A 131 7.41 -3.50 8.44
C LEU A 131 6.34 -3.09 9.48
N ILE A 132 5.12 -2.82 9.04
CA ILE A 132 4.01 -2.44 9.92
C ILE A 132 3.70 -3.58 10.91
N VAL A 133 3.58 -4.82 10.41
CA VAL A 133 3.29 -5.99 11.26
C VAL A 133 4.33 -6.15 12.37
N ARG A 134 5.61 -6.02 12.03
CA ARG A 134 6.72 -6.13 13.01
C ARG A 134 6.67 -5.04 14.05
N CYS A 135 6.42 -3.80 13.62
CA CYS A 135 6.46 -2.67 14.53
C CYS A 135 5.22 -2.62 15.43
N LEU A 136 4.07 -3.08 14.97
CA LEU A 136 2.93 -3.27 15.87
C LEU A 136 3.12 -4.44 16.86
N ARG A 137 3.90 -5.45 16.50
CA ARG A 137 4.32 -6.49 17.46
C ARG A 137 5.22 -5.98 18.57
N ALA A 138 5.94 -4.87 18.37
CA ALA A 138 6.71 -4.23 19.44
C ALA A 138 5.82 -3.69 20.57
N VAL A 139 4.52 -3.48 20.28
CA VAL A 139 3.48 -3.07 21.22
C VAL A 139 2.44 -4.18 21.46
N ASN A 140 2.83 -5.44 21.28
CA ASN A 140 2.03 -6.65 21.52
C ASN A 140 0.77 -6.78 20.65
N VAL A 141 0.72 -6.15 19.49
CA VAL A 141 -0.37 -6.30 18.51
C VAL A 141 0.06 -7.30 17.43
N ASP A 142 -0.58 -8.46 17.34
CA ASP A 142 -0.35 -9.41 16.25
C ASP A 142 -1.42 -9.28 15.16
N LEU A 143 -1.16 -8.43 14.16
CA LEU A 143 -2.05 -8.24 13.02
C LEU A 143 -2.29 -9.53 12.22
N GLN A 144 -1.39 -10.50 12.28
CA GLN A 144 -1.60 -11.80 11.64
C GLN A 144 -2.82 -12.51 12.21
N GLN A 145 -2.92 -12.54 13.55
CA GLN A 145 -4.04 -13.15 14.25
C GLN A 145 -5.32 -12.33 14.05
N MET A 146 -5.25 -11.02 14.27
CA MET A 146 -6.43 -10.16 14.21
C MET A 146 -7.05 -10.16 12.81
N ILE A 147 -6.26 -9.99 11.76
CA ILE A 147 -6.73 -10.02 10.35
C ILE A 147 -7.29 -11.40 10.00
N HIS A 148 -6.69 -12.48 10.48
CA HIS A 148 -7.22 -13.82 10.21
C HIS A 148 -8.61 -14.03 10.81
N VAL A 149 -8.82 -13.60 12.05
CA VAL A 149 -10.12 -13.67 12.74
C VAL A 149 -11.15 -12.81 12.02
N ASP A 150 -10.82 -11.55 11.79
CA ASP A 150 -11.71 -10.58 11.16
C ASP A 150 -12.07 -11.01 9.72
N ARG A 151 -11.12 -11.47 8.93
CA ARG A 151 -11.39 -11.93 7.57
C ARG A 151 -12.29 -13.16 7.51
N LYS A 152 -12.20 -14.06 8.47
CA LYS A 152 -13.13 -15.20 8.55
C LYS A 152 -14.55 -14.77 8.86
N ALA A 153 -14.71 -13.79 9.74
CA ALA A 153 -16.00 -13.29 10.16
C ALA A 153 -16.60 -12.27 9.17
N GLN A 154 -15.75 -11.42 8.58
CA GLN A 154 -16.13 -10.30 7.71
C GLN A 154 -15.40 -10.33 6.35
N PRO A 155 -15.56 -11.38 5.54
CA PRO A 155 -14.82 -11.51 4.27
C PRO A 155 -15.08 -10.37 3.29
N LYS A 156 -16.25 -9.73 3.34
CA LYS A 156 -16.63 -8.62 2.47
C LYS A 156 -15.86 -7.31 2.74
N ARG A 157 -15.20 -7.20 3.88
CA ARG A 157 -14.34 -6.05 4.21
C ARG A 157 -13.09 -6.01 3.34
N TYR A 158 -12.66 -7.15 2.87
CA TYR A 158 -11.38 -7.33 2.18
C TYR A 158 -11.55 -7.37 0.66
N PRO A 159 -10.59 -6.84 -0.12
CA PRO A 159 -10.64 -6.83 -1.57
C PRO A 159 -10.35 -8.23 -2.14
N LEU A 160 -11.32 -9.14 -2.03
CA LEU A 160 -11.18 -10.53 -2.46
C LEU A 160 -11.11 -10.68 -3.98
N GLU A 161 -11.51 -9.67 -4.73
CA GLU A 161 -11.38 -9.60 -6.19
C GLU A 161 -9.92 -9.56 -6.64
N LEU A 162 -9.02 -9.12 -5.78
CA LEU A 162 -7.58 -9.13 -6.06
C LEU A 162 -6.95 -10.52 -5.95
N LEU A 163 -7.69 -11.51 -5.44
CA LEU A 163 -7.17 -12.84 -5.17
C LEU A 163 -7.71 -13.89 -6.13
N SER A 164 -6.82 -14.75 -6.62
CA SER A 164 -7.21 -15.98 -7.30
C SER A 164 -7.82 -17.01 -6.34
N ASN A 165 -7.27 -17.15 -5.14
CA ASN A 165 -7.82 -17.97 -4.06
C ASN A 165 -8.41 -17.07 -2.97
N LYS A 166 -9.75 -17.14 -2.81
CA LYS A 166 -10.50 -16.31 -1.87
C LYS A 166 -10.59 -16.89 -0.45
N LYS A 167 -10.01 -18.07 -0.19
CA LYS A 167 -9.99 -18.66 1.15
C LYS A 167 -9.06 -17.85 2.07
N PRO A 168 -9.40 -17.71 3.36
CA PRO A 168 -8.51 -17.08 4.34
C PRO A 168 -7.17 -17.81 4.42
N ASP A 169 -6.08 -17.04 4.36
CA ASP A 169 -4.72 -17.55 4.49
C ASP A 169 -4.04 -16.87 5.69
N ARG A 170 -3.93 -17.63 6.80
CA ARG A 170 -3.33 -17.13 8.04
C ARG A 170 -1.84 -16.77 7.93
N GLY A 171 -1.15 -17.30 6.92
CA GLY A 171 0.27 -17.04 6.71
C GLY A 171 0.55 -15.87 5.76
N LEU A 172 -0.47 -15.39 5.00
CA LEU A 172 -0.24 -14.43 3.93
C LEU A 172 -1.14 -13.18 3.99
N ASP A 173 -2.36 -13.28 4.52
CA ASP A 173 -3.32 -12.18 4.40
C ASP A 173 -2.86 -10.88 5.06
N HIS A 174 -2.27 -10.94 6.24
CA HIS A 174 -1.72 -9.80 6.98
C HIS A 174 -0.49 -9.15 6.30
N ARG A 175 0.09 -9.83 5.31
CA ARG A 175 1.23 -9.34 4.52
C ARG A 175 0.81 -8.67 3.21
N ARG A 176 -0.49 -8.53 2.98
CA ARG A 176 -1.07 -7.80 1.84
C ARG A 176 -1.42 -6.38 2.28
N VAL A 177 -0.78 -5.38 1.68
CA VAL A 177 -1.02 -3.96 2.03
C VAL A 177 -2.50 -3.61 1.95
N SER A 178 -3.21 -4.06 0.90
CA SER A 178 -4.65 -3.83 0.77
C SER A 178 -5.49 -4.45 1.88
N PHE A 179 -5.04 -5.56 2.47
CA PHE A 179 -5.73 -6.19 3.59
C PHE A 179 -5.41 -5.52 4.92
N LEU A 180 -4.14 -5.13 5.12
CA LEU A 180 -3.76 -4.27 6.25
C LEU A 180 -4.58 -2.99 6.24
N PHE A 181 -4.68 -2.33 5.11
CA PHE A 181 -5.47 -1.12 4.96
C PHE A 181 -6.94 -1.35 5.33
N ALA A 182 -7.58 -2.38 4.76
CA ALA A 182 -8.98 -2.70 5.03
C ALA A 182 -9.24 -2.94 6.52
N PHE A 183 -8.33 -3.62 7.21
CA PHE A 183 -8.41 -3.88 8.64
C PHE A 183 -8.15 -2.63 9.47
N LEU A 184 -7.01 -1.98 9.26
CA LEU A 184 -6.58 -0.83 10.07
C LEU A 184 -7.49 0.38 9.89
N HIS A 185 -7.97 0.63 8.66
CA HIS A 185 -8.95 1.70 8.40
C HIS A 185 -10.30 1.45 9.09
N HIS A 186 -10.63 0.20 9.40
CA HIS A 186 -11.85 -0.11 10.14
C HIS A 186 -11.68 0.03 11.65
N PHE A 187 -10.54 -0.35 12.20
CA PHE A 187 -10.31 -0.42 13.64
C PHE A 187 -9.53 0.77 14.22
N LEU A 188 -8.85 1.56 13.40
CA LEU A 188 -8.15 2.77 13.84
C LEU A 188 -8.87 4.04 13.39
N PRO A 189 -8.73 5.15 14.12
CA PRO A 189 -9.23 6.44 13.66
C PRO A 189 -8.56 6.86 12.35
N ALA A 190 -9.37 7.35 11.40
CA ALA A 190 -8.85 7.91 10.16
C ALA A 190 -8.24 9.28 10.40
N GLY A 191 -7.04 9.51 9.88
CA GLY A 191 -6.39 10.81 9.82
C GLY A 191 -6.75 11.57 8.52
N PRO A 192 -6.31 12.84 8.40
CA PRO A 192 -6.46 13.60 7.16
C PRO A 192 -5.67 12.98 6.02
N LEU A 193 -6.11 13.20 4.79
CA LEU A 193 -5.35 12.83 3.59
C LEU A 193 -4.72 14.04 2.90
N GLU A 194 -5.14 15.24 3.26
CA GLU A 194 -4.68 16.50 2.68
C GLU A 194 -4.04 17.38 3.74
N ILE A 195 -3.08 18.19 3.31
CA ILE A 195 -2.42 19.19 4.14
C ILE A 195 -2.69 20.53 3.47
N GLU A 196 -3.69 21.24 3.95
CA GLU A 196 -4.06 22.56 3.47
C GLU A 196 -3.54 23.68 4.36
N THR A 197 -3.37 23.39 5.65
CA THR A 197 -2.97 24.32 6.68
C THR A 197 -1.86 23.77 7.58
N PRO A 198 -1.11 24.62 8.30
CA PRO A 198 -0.18 24.17 9.34
C PRO A 198 -0.83 23.29 10.41
N ALA A 199 -2.10 23.55 10.72
CA ALA A 199 -2.84 22.74 11.70
C ALA A 199 -3.03 21.30 11.23
N ASP A 200 -3.10 21.07 9.91
CA ASP A 200 -3.20 19.72 9.35
C ASP A 200 -1.89 18.95 9.52
N LEU A 201 -0.74 19.62 9.40
CA LEU A 201 0.56 19.00 9.68
C LEU A 201 0.68 18.50 11.11
N ALA A 202 0.03 19.16 12.06
CA ALA A 202 0.04 18.74 13.46
C ALA A 202 -0.75 17.43 13.70
N ARG A 203 -1.59 17.02 12.75
CA ARG A 203 -2.39 15.79 12.81
C ARG A 203 -1.67 14.58 12.20
N TRP A 204 -0.50 14.75 11.60
CA TRP A 204 0.34 13.71 11.06
C TRP A 204 1.40 13.32 12.08
N LEU A 205 0.99 12.51 13.05
CA LEU A 205 1.82 12.19 14.20
C LEU A 205 2.85 11.09 13.88
N PRO A 206 4.06 11.16 14.44
CA PRO A 206 5.00 10.05 14.38
C PRO A 206 4.38 8.75 14.90
N GLY A 207 4.61 7.66 14.19
CA GLY A 207 4.01 6.36 14.49
C GLY A 207 2.67 6.11 13.77
N ASP A 208 2.02 7.13 13.19
CA ASP A 208 0.83 6.91 12.36
C ASP A 208 1.18 6.09 11.11
N LEU A 209 0.16 5.41 10.58
CA LEU A 209 0.30 4.52 9.44
C LEU A 209 -0.27 5.18 8.20
N VAL A 210 0.47 5.15 7.11
CA VAL A 210 0.06 5.72 5.82
C VAL A 210 0.03 4.67 4.73
N PHE A 211 -0.84 4.89 3.75
CA PHE A 211 -1.07 4.00 2.63
C PHE A 211 -1.11 4.80 1.34
N TRP A 212 -0.33 4.34 0.34
CA TRP A 212 -0.24 4.98 -0.96
C TRP A 212 -0.80 4.10 -2.06
N ALA A 213 -1.26 4.75 -3.13
CA ALA A 213 -1.75 4.07 -4.34
C ALA A 213 -0.64 3.34 -5.10
N GLU A 214 0.64 3.69 -4.85
CA GLU A 214 1.80 3.10 -5.54
C GLU A 214 1.80 1.57 -5.42
N GLY A 215 1.99 0.88 -6.54
CA GLY A 215 1.96 -0.59 -6.61
C GLY A 215 0.60 -1.22 -6.32
N GLY A 216 -0.44 -0.41 -6.07
CA GLY A 216 -1.80 -0.87 -5.79
C GLY A 216 -2.56 -1.30 -7.05
N ARG A 217 -3.70 -1.95 -6.84
CA ARG A 217 -4.60 -2.42 -7.91
C ARG A 217 -6.04 -2.05 -7.60
N GLN A 218 -6.81 -1.68 -8.61
CA GLN A 218 -8.27 -1.44 -8.52
C GLN A 218 -8.63 -0.51 -7.35
N GLY A 219 -7.80 0.52 -7.11
CA GLY A 219 -8.03 1.49 -6.05
C GLY A 219 -7.62 1.08 -4.65
N HIS A 220 -7.01 -0.07 -4.49
CA HIS A 220 -6.46 -0.50 -3.21
C HIS A 220 -4.98 -0.15 -3.11
N PRO A 221 -4.46 0.16 -1.91
CA PRO A 221 -3.04 0.50 -1.73
C PRO A 221 -2.13 -0.68 -2.04
N GLY A 222 -0.97 -0.37 -2.57
CA GLY A 222 0.11 -1.33 -2.79
C GLY A 222 1.34 -1.07 -1.92
N LEU A 223 1.43 0.11 -1.31
CA LEU A 223 2.52 0.52 -0.46
C LEU A 223 2.00 1.10 0.85
N ALA A 224 2.72 0.88 1.94
CA ALA A 224 2.41 1.40 3.25
C ALA A 224 3.68 1.88 3.97
N GLY A 225 3.53 2.67 5.03
CA GLY A 225 4.65 3.14 5.84
C GLY A 225 4.24 3.64 7.21
N ILE A 226 5.24 3.97 8.01
CA ILE A 226 5.12 4.51 9.36
C ILE A 226 5.70 5.91 9.36
N ILE A 227 4.94 6.92 9.83
CA ILE A 227 5.41 8.29 9.91
C ILE A 227 6.56 8.35 10.92
N SER A 228 7.71 8.89 10.46
CA SER A 228 8.88 9.13 11.28
C SER A 228 8.72 10.39 12.14
N ASP A 229 9.54 10.50 13.18
CA ASP A 229 9.73 11.73 13.93
C ASP A 229 10.59 12.79 13.19
N ARG A 230 11.07 12.44 12.00
CA ARG A 230 11.88 13.30 11.15
C ARG A 230 11.04 14.03 10.10
N ARG A 231 11.54 15.20 9.75
CA ARG A 231 11.04 16.01 8.64
C ARG A 231 12.18 16.31 7.67
N ASP A 232 11.84 16.56 6.41
CA ASP A 232 12.81 17.09 5.46
C ASP A 232 13.06 18.58 5.69
N GLU A 233 13.95 19.16 4.89
CA GLU A 233 14.29 20.59 4.95
C GLU A 233 13.10 21.52 4.66
N THR A 234 12.04 21.00 4.05
CA THR A 234 10.80 21.71 3.77
C THR A 234 9.76 21.57 4.89
N GLY A 235 10.06 20.82 5.96
CA GLY A 235 9.15 20.56 7.06
C GLY A 235 8.15 19.43 6.79
N MET A 236 8.25 18.75 5.63
CA MET A 236 7.41 17.60 5.29
C MET A 236 7.78 16.40 6.15
N PRO A 237 6.80 15.72 6.79
CA PRO A 237 7.06 14.47 7.48
C PRO A 237 7.73 13.43 6.58
N LEU A 238 8.73 12.74 7.11
CA LEU A 238 9.29 11.57 6.48
C LEU A 238 8.54 10.33 6.94
N VAL A 239 8.50 9.33 6.08
CA VAL A 239 7.82 8.06 6.31
C VAL A 239 8.81 6.94 6.08
N ILE A 240 8.89 6.02 7.03
CA ILE A 240 9.69 4.81 6.90
C ILE A 240 8.86 3.78 6.12
N THR A 241 9.42 3.29 5.01
CA THR A 241 8.79 2.27 4.18
C THR A 241 9.84 1.35 3.55
N LEU A 242 9.40 0.28 2.91
CA LEU A 242 10.26 -0.71 2.27
C LEU A 242 9.81 -0.92 0.83
N LEU A 243 10.67 -0.53 -0.11
CA LEU A 243 10.37 -0.47 -1.54
C LEU A 243 10.95 -1.64 -2.32
N PRO A 244 10.26 -2.10 -3.39
CA PRO A 244 10.76 -3.15 -4.26
C PRO A 244 12.08 -2.81 -4.96
N ASP A 245 12.26 -1.54 -5.35
CA ASP A 245 13.38 -1.10 -6.19
C ASP A 245 14.59 -0.63 -5.38
N ASP A 246 14.44 -0.42 -4.08
CA ASP A 246 15.56 -0.21 -3.21
C ASP A 246 16.22 -1.57 -2.93
N ALA A 247 17.37 -1.84 -3.55
CA ALA A 247 18.23 -2.98 -3.19
C ALA A 247 18.66 -2.94 -1.70
N ARG A 248 18.23 -1.92 -0.98
CA ARG A 248 18.39 -1.70 0.45
C ARG A 248 17.02 -1.36 1.04
N ALA A 249 16.65 -2.06 2.08
CA ALA A 249 16.09 -1.62 3.31
C ALA A 249 14.98 -0.59 3.27
N SER A 250 14.18 -0.71 4.28
CA SER A 250 13.39 0.38 4.83
C SER A 250 14.19 1.67 4.81
N SER A 251 13.63 2.68 4.20
CA SER A 251 14.24 3.99 4.00
C SER A 251 13.20 5.08 4.20
N HIS A 252 13.69 6.27 4.54
CA HIS A 252 12.82 7.43 4.67
C HIS A 252 12.39 7.92 3.29
N ARG A 253 11.10 8.19 3.15
CA ARG A 253 10.49 8.82 1.97
C ARG A 253 9.64 9.99 2.42
N ARG A 254 9.46 10.97 1.56
CA ARG A 254 8.52 12.05 1.84
C ARG A 254 7.09 11.51 1.88
N LEU A 255 6.28 12.07 2.75
CA LEU A 255 4.86 11.72 2.86
C LEU A 255 4.12 11.84 1.53
N ASP A 256 4.44 12.86 0.75
CA ASP A 256 3.88 13.18 -0.56
C ASP A 256 4.56 12.49 -1.75
N ALA A 257 5.40 11.47 -1.50
CA ALA A 257 6.12 10.78 -2.58
C ALA A 257 5.19 10.11 -3.60
N TRP A 258 4.02 9.69 -3.15
CA TRP A 258 2.96 9.08 -3.98
C TRP A 258 1.57 9.52 -3.49
N PRO A 259 0.50 9.32 -4.31
CA PRO A 259 -0.87 9.62 -3.89
C PRO A 259 -1.25 8.86 -2.63
N LEU A 260 -1.61 9.61 -1.59
CA LEU A 260 -2.14 9.06 -0.35
C LEU A 260 -3.58 8.61 -0.54
N ILE A 261 -3.90 7.41 -0.06
CA ILE A 261 -5.25 6.86 -0.05
C ILE A 261 -5.68 6.39 1.33
N GLY A 262 -4.80 6.46 2.31
CA GLY A 262 -5.13 6.14 3.70
C GLY A 262 -4.15 6.73 4.68
N HIS A 263 -4.70 7.16 5.82
CA HIS A 263 -3.99 7.57 7.01
C HIS A 263 -4.75 7.00 8.21
N ALA A 264 -4.08 6.19 9.00
CA ALA A 264 -4.62 5.62 10.23
C ALA A 264 -3.81 6.15 11.42
N THR A 265 -4.49 6.84 12.33
CA THR A 265 -3.88 7.35 13.55
C THR A 265 -3.62 6.21 14.52
N LEU A 266 -2.39 6.06 14.96
CA LEU A 266 -2.01 4.98 15.88
C LEU A 266 -2.68 5.17 17.24
N ASP A 267 -3.47 4.18 17.63
CA ASP A 267 -4.20 4.08 18.90
C ASP A 267 -4.24 2.59 19.27
N VAL A 268 -3.22 2.12 19.98
CA VAL A 268 -3.02 0.69 20.28
C VAL A 268 -4.09 0.14 21.20
N ASP A 269 -4.41 0.90 22.27
CA ASP A 269 -5.44 0.51 23.23
C ASP A 269 -6.81 0.46 22.56
N GLY A 270 -7.17 1.50 21.84
CA GLY A 270 -8.44 1.55 21.11
C GLY A 270 -8.54 0.50 20.00
N LEU A 271 -7.44 0.13 19.34
CA LEU A 271 -7.41 -0.97 18.39
C LEU A 271 -7.79 -2.30 19.07
N ASN A 272 -7.14 -2.61 20.20
CA ASN A 272 -7.39 -3.83 20.95
C ASN A 272 -8.82 -3.87 21.51
N GLU A 273 -9.29 -2.76 22.09
CA GLU A 273 -10.63 -2.62 22.63
C GLU A 273 -11.70 -2.87 21.56
N ARG A 274 -11.67 -2.12 20.46
CA ARG A 274 -12.63 -2.26 19.35
C ARG A 274 -12.57 -3.64 18.70
N PHE A 275 -11.39 -4.25 18.63
CA PHE A 275 -11.27 -5.61 18.11
C PHE A 275 -11.92 -6.64 19.03
N LEU A 276 -11.69 -6.57 20.36
CA LEU A 276 -12.26 -7.49 21.32
C LEU A 276 -13.77 -7.28 21.49
N GLU A 277 -14.27 -6.05 21.34
CA GLU A 277 -15.72 -5.79 21.27
C GLU A 277 -16.36 -6.45 20.05
N ALA A 278 -15.69 -6.36 18.88
CA ALA A 278 -16.19 -6.99 17.66
C ALA A 278 -16.10 -8.52 17.69
N TYR A 279 -15.14 -9.07 18.43
CA TYR A 279 -14.83 -10.51 18.49
C TYR A 279 -14.63 -10.99 19.93
N PRO A 280 -15.71 -10.97 20.76
CA PRO A 280 -15.61 -11.34 22.17
C PRO A 280 -15.16 -12.78 22.33
N GLY A 281 -14.29 -13.01 23.29
CA GLY A 281 -13.73 -14.32 23.58
C GLY A 281 -12.65 -14.82 22.61
N THR A 282 -12.19 -13.98 21.68
CA THR A 282 -11.02 -14.30 20.87
C THR A 282 -9.77 -14.29 21.77
N PRO A 283 -9.05 -15.40 21.92
CA PRO A 283 -7.78 -15.39 22.63
C PRO A 283 -6.75 -14.66 21.75
N LEU A 284 -6.32 -13.47 22.16
CA LEU A 284 -5.15 -12.84 21.60
C LEU A 284 -3.93 -13.49 22.27
N GLU A 285 -3.22 -14.32 21.53
CA GLU A 285 -2.03 -14.96 22.05
C GLU A 285 -0.93 -13.91 22.24
N GLY A 286 -0.42 -13.79 23.45
CA GLY A 286 0.73 -12.94 23.75
C GLY A 286 1.96 -13.33 22.95
N ARG A 287 2.91 -12.42 22.81
CA ARG A 287 4.17 -12.69 22.12
C ARG A 287 4.89 -13.88 22.79
N PRO A 288 5.28 -14.92 22.04
CA PRO A 288 6.09 -15.99 22.61
C PRO A 288 7.43 -15.44 23.11
N PRO A 289 8.02 -16.00 24.17
CA PRO A 289 9.35 -15.61 24.61
C PRO A 289 10.35 -15.77 23.44
N PRO A 290 11.36 -14.90 23.35
CA PRO A 290 12.39 -15.06 22.33
C PRO A 290 13.03 -16.44 22.45
N PRO A 291 13.44 -17.07 21.33
CA PRO A 291 14.19 -18.33 21.41
C PRO A 291 15.45 -18.11 22.25
N PRO A 292 15.89 -19.16 22.99
CA PRO A 292 17.13 -19.07 23.74
C PRO A 292 18.27 -18.63 22.81
N ALA A 293 19.12 -17.74 23.31
CA ALA A 293 20.29 -17.30 22.57
C ALA A 293 21.13 -18.52 22.17
N PRO A 294 21.71 -18.54 20.96
CA PRO A 294 22.54 -19.63 20.47
C PRO A 294 23.81 -19.80 21.30
#